data_5d98c17d75d7420cef67cb887dfac722
#
_entry.id   5d98c17d75d7420cef67cb887dfac722
#
_cell.length_a   1.000
_cell.length_b   1.000
_cell.length_c   1.000
_cell.angle_alpha   90.00
_cell.angle_beta   90.00
_cell.angle_gamma   90.00
#
_symmetry.space_group_name_H-M   'P 1'
#
loop_
_entity.id
_entity.type
_entity.pdbx_description
1 polymer ?
#
loop_
_entity_poly.entity_id
_entity_poly.type
_entity_poly.pdbx_seq_one_letter_code
_entity_poly.pdbx_strand_id
1 'polypeptide(L)'
;MLISARFNGPTGSANGGYAAGRFAQALLRADPATVVPGRPVRVTLRRPPPLDTELRVVRTADDTLSVETGADPVTLIAEAEAVHGSIGGLTGPVDGSASPAGGPPVPPVDLATAEAASSRYPGHDAHPFPDCYVCGPRHPDGLRVFPGPAGDGRTAAPFVVPDDRTVPTVWAALDCPGGWTVLAAGRPYLLGRMTATVAALPAPGQRCVVVGELIETSGRKAEVRTTLYDAAGQPLAAARATWIAIAGPAAG
;
A
#
# COMPACT_ATOMS: atom_id res chain seq x y z
N MET A 1 -16.36 -10.95 -4.46
CA MET A 1 -15.15 -10.79 -3.58
C MET A 1 -15.57 -10.07 -2.32
N LEU A 2 -15.01 -10.46 -1.14
CA LEU A 2 -15.31 -9.82 0.14
C LEU A 2 -14.00 -9.42 0.83
N ILE A 3 -13.98 -8.25 1.47
CA ILE A 3 -12.88 -7.78 2.33
C ILE A 3 -13.41 -7.72 3.75
N SER A 4 -12.85 -8.56 4.62
CA SER A 4 -13.28 -8.64 6.02
C SER A 4 -12.97 -7.35 6.79
N ALA A 5 -13.80 -7.02 7.80
CA ALA A 5 -13.61 -5.89 8.71
C ALA A 5 -12.25 -5.88 9.42
N ARG A 6 -11.58 -7.03 9.56
CA ARG A 6 -10.19 -7.12 10.04
C ARG A 6 -9.24 -6.20 9.28
N PHE A 7 -9.45 -5.99 7.98
CA PHE A 7 -8.55 -5.24 7.10
C PHE A 7 -8.97 -3.77 6.94
N ASN A 8 -9.52 -3.17 7.99
CA ASN A 8 -9.96 -1.79 7.96
C ASN A 8 -8.79 -0.79 7.81
N GLY A 9 -9.12 0.37 7.29
CA GLY A 9 -8.26 1.53 7.16
C GLY A 9 -8.93 2.76 7.77
N PRO A 10 -9.37 3.72 6.97
CA PRO A 10 -10.28 4.77 7.42
C PRO A 10 -11.60 4.19 7.94
N THR A 11 -12.26 4.89 8.86
CA THR A 11 -13.51 4.44 9.47
C THR A 11 -14.52 3.97 8.41
N GLY A 12 -14.98 2.73 8.56
CA GLY A 12 -16.00 2.12 7.69
C GLY A 12 -15.49 1.66 6.31
N SER A 13 -14.18 1.65 6.08
CA SER A 13 -13.60 1.19 4.81
C SER A 13 -12.35 0.35 5.01
N ALA A 14 -12.02 -0.46 4.01
CA ALA A 14 -10.79 -1.25 4.00
C ALA A 14 -9.55 -0.38 3.90
N ASN A 15 -8.41 -0.87 4.41
CA ASN A 15 -7.10 -0.31 4.11
C ASN A 15 -6.87 -0.31 2.61
N GLY A 16 -6.44 0.84 2.08
CA GLY A 16 -6.32 1.06 0.64
C GLY A 16 -5.33 0.13 -0.03
N GLY A 17 -4.16 -0.07 0.57
CA GLY A 17 -3.13 -0.96 0.07
C GLY A 17 -3.56 -2.43 0.08
N TYR A 18 -4.19 -2.91 1.17
CA TYR A 18 -4.74 -4.27 1.23
C TYR A 18 -5.79 -4.50 0.14
N ALA A 19 -6.75 -3.59 0.02
CA ALA A 19 -7.81 -3.68 -1.00
C ALA A 19 -7.21 -3.67 -2.42
N ALA A 20 -6.25 -2.77 -2.68
CA ALA A 20 -5.55 -2.71 -3.96
C ALA A 20 -4.82 -4.03 -4.27
N GLY A 21 -4.16 -4.64 -3.28
CA GLY A 21 -3.52 -5.95 -3.43
C GLY A 21 -4.51 -7.06 -3.77
N ARG A 22 -5.71 -7.07 -3.16
CA ARG A 22 -6.79 -8.01 -3.49
C ARG A 22 -7.29 -7.84 -4.93
N PHE A 23 -7.42 -6.60 -5.40
CA PHE A 23 -7.86 -6.30 -6.77
C PHE A 23 -6.77 -6.65 -7.78
N ALA A 24 -5.50 -6.38 -7.46
CA ALA A 24 -4.36 -6.79 -8.27
C ALA A 24 -4.29 -8.31 -8.44
N GLN A 25 -4.46 -9.08 -7.37
CA GLN A 25 -4.50 -10.55 -7.44
C GLN A 25 -5.66 -11.07 -8.29
N ALA A 26 -6.83 -10.44 -8.20
CA ALA A 26 -7.96 -10.79 -9.05
C ALA A 26 -7.68 -10.54 -10.54
N LEU A 27 -6.98 -9.44 -10.86
CA LEU A 27 -6.56 -9.14 -12.24
C LEU A 27 -5.59 -10.21 -12.75
N LEU A 28 -4.58 -10.55 -11.98
CA LEU A 28 -3.56 -11.53 -12.33
C LEU A 28 -4.07 -12.98 -12.30
N ARG A 29 -5.32 -13.22 -11.83
CA ARG A 29 -5.90 -14.55 -11.61
C ARG A 29 -5.00 -15.46 -10.77
N ALA A 30 -4.31 -14.87 -9.83
CA ALA A 30 -3.36 -15.56 -8.98
C ALA A 30 -3.95 -15.83 -7.59
N ASP A 31 -3.56 -16.93 -6.99
CA ASP A 31 -3.82 -17.19 -5.58
C ASP A 31 -3.14 -16.12 -4.72
N PRO A 32 -3.80 -15.60 -3.64
CA PRO A 32 -3.21 -14.58 -2.78
C PRO A 32 -1.87 -14.95 -2.16
N ALA A 33 -1.56 -16.22 -2.03
CA ALA A 33 -0.27 -16.71 -1.55
C ALA A 33 0.80 -16.81 -2.65
N THR A 34 0.44 -16.58 -3.91
CA THR A 34 1.33 -16.75 -5.06
C THR A 34 1.81 -15.40 -5.60
N VAL A 35 3.12 -15.23 -5.68
CA VAL A 35 3.73 -14.09 -6.37
C VAL A 35 3.68 -14.31 -7.87
N VAL A 36 3.29 -13.28 -8.62
CA VAL A 36 3.47 -13.20 -10.07
C VAL A 36 4.59 -12.18 -10.32
N PRO A 37 5.85 -12.64 -10.43
CA PRO A 37 6.97 -11.73 -10.53
C PRO A 37 6.89 -10.87 -11.79
N GLY A 38 7.34 -9.63 -11.66
CA GLY A 38 7.54 -8.76 -12.80
C GLY A 38 6.30 -8.27 -13.53
N ARG A 39 5.12 -8.41 -12.96
CA ARG A 39 3.89 -7.81 -13.49
C ARG A 39 3.36 -6.75 -12.55
N PRO A 40 3.80 -5.49 -12.67
CA PRO A 40 3.24 -4.39 -11.91
C PRO A 40 1.75 -4.22 -12.23
N VAL A 41 0.97 -3.95 -11.20
CA VAL A 41 -0.45 -3.64 -11.36
C VAL A 41 -0.72 -2.25 -10.80
N ARG A 42 -1.47 -1.46 -11.54
CA ARG A 42 -2.00 -0.18 -11.10
C ARG A 42 -3.44 -0.37 -10.65
N VAL A 43 -3.73 0.06 -9.43
CA VAL A 43 -5.09 0.09 -8.89
C VAL A 43 -5.47 1.54 -8.58
N THR A 44 -6.59 1.99 -9.12
CA THR A 44 -7.18 3.30 -8.83
C THR A 44 -8.42 3.10 -7.98
N LEU A 45 -8.43 3.61 -6.76
CA LEU A 45 -9.57 3.60 -5.87
C LEU A 45 -10.47 4.80 -6.21
N ARG A 46 -11.69 4.52 -6.65
CA ARG A 46 -12.69 5.55 -7.00
C ARG A 46 -13.53 5.93 -5.80
N ARG A 47 -13.69 4.98 -4.87
CA ARG A 47 -14.38 5.15 -3.58
C ARG A 47 -13.69 4.34 -2.51
N PRO A 48 -13.86 4.66 -1.22
CA PRO A 48 -13.39 3.82 -0.13
C PRO A 48 -13.97 2.40 -0.28
N PRO A 49 -13.12 1.36 -0.35
CA PRO A 49 -13.59 -0.02 -0.50
C PRO A 49 -14.38 -0.45 0.73
N PRO A 50 -15.66 -0.90 0.59
CA PRO A 50 -16.47 -1.29 1.73
C PRO A 50 -15.95 -2.59 2.37
N LEU A 51 -16.17 -2.70 3.68
CA LEU A 51 -15.90 -3.90 4.48
C LEU A 51 -17.15 -4.79 4.52
N ASP A 52 -16.94 -6.11 4.65
CA ASP A 52 -17.97 -7.14 4.79
C ASP A 52 -19.12 -7.04 3.76
N THR A 53 -18.82 -6.41 2.63
CA THR A 53 -19.75 -6.21 1.53
C THR A 53 -19.30 -7.00 0.31
N GLU A 54 -20.21 -7.69 -0.34
CA GLU A 54 -19.87 -8.42 -1.55
C GLU A 54 -19.59 -7.44 -2.71
N LEU A 55 -18.41 -7.61 -3.30
CA LEU A 55 -17.94 -6.86 -4.45
C LEU A 55 -17.93 -7.75 -5.69
N ARG A 56 -18.44 -7.24 -6.77
CA ARG A 56 -18.38 -7.84 -8.10
C ARG A 56 -17.10 -7.42 -8.80
N VAL A 57 -16.34 -8.39 -9.30
CA VAL A 57 -15.16 -8.16 -10.12
C VAL A 57 -15.55 -8.39 -11.56
N VAL A 58 -15.44 -7.38 -12.40
CA VAL A 58 -15.81 -7.41 -13.82
C VAL A 58 -14.56 -7.19 -14.66
N ARG A 59 -14.19 -8.19 -15.44
CA ARG A 59 -13.09 -8.05 -16.38
C ARG A 59 -13.54 -7.25 -17.60
N THR A 60 -12.85 -6.14 -17.85
CA THR A 60 -13.19 -5.22 -18.97
C THR A 60 -12.32 -5.47 -20.19
N ALA A 61 -11.11 -6.01 -20.00
CA ALA A 61 -10.23 -6.54 -21.03
C ALA A 61 -9.23 -7.52 -20.38
N ASP A 62 -8.32 -8.10 -21.15
CA ASP A 62 -7.36 -9.10 -20.64
C ASP A 62 -6.50 -8.56 -19.49
N ASP A 63 -6.06 -7.31 -19.58
CA ASP A 63 -5.20 -6.66 -18.62
C ASP A 63 -5.92 -5.58 -17.78
N THR A 64 -7.26 -5.58 -17.76
CA THR A 64 -8.04 -4.59 -16.99
C THR A 64 -9.27 -5.21 -16.34
N LEU A 65 -9.64 -4.70 -15.16
CA LEU A 65 -10.91 -5.01 -14.49
C LEU A 65 -11.47 -3.80 -13.75
N SER A 66 -12.79 -3.81 -13.54
CA SER A 66 -13.48 -2.96 -12.56
C SER A 66 -13.94 -3.78 -11.35
N VAL A 67 -14.04 -3.10 -10.21
CA VAL A 67 -14.61 -3.63 -8.97
C VAL A 67 -15.78 -2.75 -8.59
N GLU A 68 -16.93 -3.37 -8.38
CA GLU A 68 -18.21 -2.68 -8.22
C GLU A 68 -18.99 -3.25 -7.03
N THR A 69 -19.91 -2.46 -6.46
CA THR A 69 -20.89 -3.01 -5.53
C THR A 69 -21.91 -3.84 -6.29
N GLY A 70 -22.45 -4.89 -5.65
CA GLY A 70 -23.57 -5.66 -6.20
C GLY A 70 -24.93 -5.00 -6.03
N ALA A 71 -24.99 -3.83 -5.38
CA ALA A 71 -26.23 -3.11 -5.09
C ALA A 71 -26.75 -2.29 -6.28
N ASP A 72 -28.04 -2.00 -6.30
CA ASP A 72 -28.65 -1.06 -7.24
C ASP A 72 -28.84 0.31 -6.55
N PRO A 73 -28.26 1.41 -7.06
CA PRO A 73 -27.43 1.48 -8.27
C PRO A 73 -26.01 0.91 -8.07
N VAL A 74 -25.49 0.27 -9.13
CA VAL A 74 -24.10 -0.22 -9.16
C VAL A 74 -23.14 0.95 -8.95
N THR A 75 -22.20 0.77 -8.03
CA THR A 75 -21.20 1.80 -7.72
C THR A 75 -19.79 1.27 -8.02
N LEU A 76 -19.06 1.99 -8.86
CA LEU A 76 -17.66 1.69 -9.15
C LEU A 76 -16.80 2.01 -7.92
N ILE A 77 -16.11 0.98 -7.41
CA ILE A 77 -15.21 1.07 -6.26
C ILE A 77 -13.77 1.26 -6.71
N ALA A 78 -13.31 0.46 -7.66
CA ALA A 78 -11.93 0.51 -8.14
C ALA A 78 -11.80 0.04 -9.58
N GLU A 79 -10.68 0.41 -10.18
CA GLU A 79 -10.20 -0.13 -11.45
C GLU A 79 -8.79 -0.66 -11.24
N ALA A 80 -8.46 -1.79 -11.87
CA ALA A 80 -7.11 -2.34 -11.88
C ALA A 80 -6.66 -2.61 -13.31
N GLU A 81 -5.40 -2.31 -13.59
CA GLU A 81 -4.75 -2.55 -14.88
C GLU A 81 -3.34 -3.09 -14.70
N ALA A 82 -2.95 -4.05 -15.51
CA ALA A 82 -1.56 -4.46 -15.61
C ALA A 82 -0.78 -3.38 -16.36
N VAL A 83 0.39 -3.02 -15.84
CA VAL A 83 1.25 -2.00 -16.48
C VAL A 83 2.58 -2.60 -16.88
N HIS A 84 3.18 -2.02 -17.92
CA HIS A 84 4.49 -2.42 -18.39
C HIS A 84 5.59 -1.61 -17.68
N GLY A 85 6.77 -2.20 -17.54
CA GLY A 85 7.93 -1.55 -16.93
C GLY A 85 8.28 -2.06 -15.53
N SER A 86 9.17 -1.37 -14.84
CA SER A 86 9.63 -1.71 -13.49
C SER A 86 9.13 -0.69 -12.46
N ILE A 87 8.89 -1.14 -11.26
CA ILE A 87 8.62 -0.32 -10.09
C ILE A 87 9.74 -0.55 -9.08
N GLY A 88 10.41 0.53 -8.64
CA GLY A 88 11.47 0.43 -7.64
C GLY A 88 12.64 -0.49 -8.05
N GLY A 89 13.01 -0.52 -9.32
CA GLY A 89 14.08 -1.39 -9.82
C GLY A 89 13.74 -2.88 -9.90
N LEU A 90 12.54 -3.29 -9.47
CA LEU A 90 12.06 -4.66 -9.56
C LEU A 90 11.47 -4.86 -10.96
N THR A 91 12.18 -5.64 -11.78
CA THR A 91 11.87 -5.84 -13.20
C THR A 91 10.75 -6.84 -13.41
N GLY A 92 9.79 -6.44 -14.28
CA GLY A 92 9.05 -7.36 -15.13
C GLY A 92 9.84 -7.73 -16.39
N PRO A 93 9.29 -8.63 -17.24
CA PRO A 93 9.87 -8.87 -18.55
C PRO A 93 9.97 -7.53 -19.29
N VAL A 94 11.19 -7.07 -19.53
CA VAL A 94 11.48 -5.84 -20.28
C VAL A 94 11.57 -6.20 -21.77
N ASP A 95 10.58 -5.79 -22.54
CA ASP A 95 10.85 -5.42 -23.90
C ASP A 95 11.62 -4.08 -23.81
N GLY A 96 12.77 -3.94 -24.40
CA GLY A 96 13.75 -2.87 -24.16
C GLY A 96 13.30 -1.42 -24.42
N SER A 97 12.01 -1.08 -24.32
CA SER A 97 11.42 0.19 -24.67
C SER A 97 10.75 0.97 -23.52
N ALA A 98 10.63 0.41 -22.33
CA ALA A 98 9.87 1.04 -21.26
C ALA A 98 10.77 1.84 -20.29
N SER A 99 10.56 3.12 -20.22
CA SER A 99 11.01 3.98 -19.11
C SER A 99 10.47 3.43 -17.79
N PRO A 100 11.24 3.37 -16.69
CA PRO A 100 10.77 2.80 -15.43
C PRO A 100 9.54 3.57 -14.93
N ALA A 101 8.38 2.92 -14.95
CA ALA A 101 7.09 3.53 -14.61
C ALA A 101 6.99 4.00 -13.13
N GLY A 102 7.99 3.67 -12.28
CA GLY A 102 7.97 3.96 -10.86
C GLY A 102 9.26 4.55 -10.28
N GLY A 103 10.28 4.84 -11.08
CA GLY A 103 11.56 5.36 -10.57
C GLY A 103 12.42 4.32 -9.83
N PRO A 104 13.56 4.72 -9.24
CA PRO A 104 14.42 3.85 -8.46
C PRO A 104 13.76 3.42 -7.14
N PRO A 105 14.29 2.38 -6.48
CA PRO A 105 13.85 2.03 -5.12
C PRO A 105 14.16 3.18 -4.16
N VAL A 106 13.37 3.31 -3.09
CA VAL A 106 13.70 4.22 -1.99
C VAL A 106 14.96 3.68 -1.33
N PRO A 107 16.00 4.50 -1.09
CA PRO A 107 17.22 3.99 -0.46
C PRO A 107 16.94 3.26 0.86
N PRO A 108 17.52 2.08 1.11
CA PRO A 108 17.27 1.31 2.33
C PRO A 108 17.82 2.02 3.58
N VAL A 109 17.28 1.66 4.72
CA VAL A 109 17.87 1.88 6.03
C VAL A 109 18.01 0.53 6.73
N ASP A 110 18.92 0.43 7.68
CA ASP A 110 19.05 -0.77 8.49
C ASP A 110 17.89 -0.92 9.50
N LEU A 111 17.76 -2.10 10.08
CA LEU A 111 16.67 -2.42 11.01
C LEU A 111 16.72 -1.54 12.27
N ALA A 112 17.92 -1.22 12.79
CA ALA A 112 18.06 -0.38 13.98
C ALA A 112 17.57 1.05 13.70
N THR A 113 17.88 1.60 12.53
CA THR A 113 17.38 2.89 12.06
C THR A 113 15.85 2.85 11.90
N ALA A 114 15.29 1.77 11.33
CA ALA A 114 13.84 1.62 11.18
C ALA A 114 13.13 1.52 12.54
N GLU A 115 13.70 0.81 13.51
CA GLU A 115 13.18 0.72 14.90
C GLU A 115 13.24 2.08 15.60
N ALA A 116 14.36 2.78 15.49
CA ALA A 116 14.50 4.13 16.02
C ALA A 116 13.54 5.14 15.36
N ALA A 117 13.27 5.00 14.07
CA ALA A 117 12.23 5.78 13.39
C ALA A 117 10.85 5.44 13.92
N SER A 118 10.52 4.16 14.01
CA SER A 118 9.22 3.67 14.48
C SER A 118 8.89 4.10 15.91
N SER A 119 9.88 4.22 16.79
CA SER A 119 9.68 4.74 18.15
C SER A 119 9.25 6.23 18.18
N ARG A 120 9.47 6.96 17.10
CA ARG A 120 9.07 8.36 16.91
C ARG A 120 7.86 8.50 15.96
N TYR A 121 7.11 7.42 15.76
CA TYR A 121 5.94 7.41 14.90
C TYR A 121 4.89 8.43 15.39
N PRO A 122 4.53 9.45 14.59
CA PRO A 122 3.61 10.50 15.05
C PRO A 122 2.19 9.99 15.34
N GLY A 123 1.82 8.86 14.74
CA GLY A 123 0.51 8.24 14.94
C GLY A 123 0.30 7.61 16.33
N HIS A 124 1.33 7.56 17.19
CA HIS A 124 1.14 7.18 18.60
C HIS A 124 0.41 8.29 19.36
N ASP A 125 0.70 9.54 19.04
CA ASP A 125 0.11 10.71 19.70
C ASP A 125 -1.19 11.15 19.03
N ALA A 126 -1.19 11.21 17.69
CA ALA A 126 -2.36 11.63 16.91
C ALA A 126 -2.46 10.85 15.61
N HIS A 127 -3.49 10.02 15.49
CA HIS A 127 -3.71 9.21 14.31
C HIS A 127 -5.09 9.48 13.71
N PRO A 128 -5.20 9.87 12.42
CA PRO A 128 -6.50 10.13 11.80
C PRO A 128 -7.36 8.85 11.70
N PHE A 129 -6.73 7.67 11.68
CA PHE A 129 -7.39 6.36 11.55
C PHE A 129 -6.77 5.34 12.52
N PRO A 130 -6.95 5.49 13.84
CA PRO A 130 -6.19 4.73 14.85
C PRO A 130 -6.46 3.23 14.87
N ASP A 131 -7.50 2.77 14.18
CA ASP A 131 -7.83 1.36 14.02
C ASP A 131 -7.39 0.78 12.66
N CYS A 132 -6.51 1.49 11.91
CA CYS A 132 -6.00 1.02 10.63
C CYS A 132 -5.24 -0.30 10.78
N TYR A 133 -5.56 -1.30 9.96
CA TYR A 133 -4.91 -2.62 9.94
C TYR A 133 -3.39 -2.56 9.81
N VAL A 134 -2.86 -1.56 9.09
CA VAL A 134 -1.42 -1.44 8.85
C VAL A 134 -0.71 -0.69 9.95
N CYS A 135 -1.15 0.56 10.24
CA CYS A 135 -0.42 1.50 11.07
C CYS A 135 -1.22 2.00 12.29
N GLY A 136 -2.41 1.46 12.51
CA GLY A 136 -3.25 1.87 13.63
C GLY A 136 -2.78 1.29 14.96
N PRO A 137 -2.44 2.13 15.95
CA PRO A 137 -1.94 1.64 17.24
C PRO A 137 -3.02 0.89 18.05
N ARG A 138 -4.32 1.11 17.75
CA ARG A 138 -5.43 0.47 18.45
C ARG A 138 -5.95 -0.81 17.77
N HIS A 139 -5.46 -1.13 16.55
CA HIS A 139 -5.90 -2.33 15.87
C HIS A 139 -5.42 -3.59 16.62
N PRO A 140 -6.30 -4.53 17.02
CA PRO A 140 -5.91 -5.69 17.83
C PRO A 140 -4.95 -6.63 17.10
N ASP A 141 -5.20 -6.89 15.80
CA ASP A 141 -4.45 -7.82 14.94
C ASP A 141 -3.78 -7.11 13.77
N GLY A 142 -3.37 -5.85 13.97
CA GLY A 142 -2.75 -5.03 12.93
C GLY A 142 -1.30 -5.43 12.64
N LEU A 143 -0.81 -5.04 11.47
CA LEU A 143 0.57 -5.29 11.04
C LEU A 143 1.60 -4.51 11.86
N ARG A 144 1.18 -3.47 12.59
CA ARG A 144 2.04 -2.60 13.43
C ARG A 144 3.23 -2.02 12.67
N VAL A 145 3.02 -1.70 11.41
CA VAL A 145 3.96 -0.91 10.61
C VAL A 145 3.78 0.55 11.02
N PHE A 146 4.65 1.04 11.91
CA PHE A 146 4.58 2.39 12.46
C PHE A 146 5.65 3.28 11.83
N PRO A 147 5.36 3.96 10.70
CA PRO A 147 6.38 4.69 9.94
C PRO A 147 6.72 6.01 10.62
N GLY A 148 7.86 6.05 11.26
CA GLY A 148 8.41 7.27 11.83
C GLY A 148 9.46 7.93 10.95
N PRO A 149 9.92 9.16 11.30
CA PRO A 149 10.93 9.90 10.55
C PRO A 149 12.28 9.17 10.59
N ALA A 150 12.81 8.85 9.39
CA ALA A 150 14.11 8.19 9.23
C ALA A 150 15.25 9.14 8.83
N GLY A 151 14.99 10.46 8.85
CA GLY A 151 15.89 11.50 8.33
C GLY A 151 15.62 11.80 6.85
N ASP A 152 16.14 12.91 6.36
CA ASP A 152 16.07 13.37 4.96
C ASP A 152 14.66 13.33 4.29
N GLY A 153 13.61 13.50 5.08
CA GLY A 153 12.23 13.51 4.61
C GLY A 153 11.63 12.12 4.39
N ARG A 154 12.38 11.04 4.60
CA ARG A 154 11.89 9.66 4.51
C ARG A 154 11.22 9.21 5.80
N THR A 155 10.38 8.18 5.68
CA THR A 155 9.84 7.42 6.80
C THR A 155 10.34 5.98 6.74
N ALA A 156 10.47 5.33 7.89
CA ALA A 156 10.80 3.92 7.95
C ALA A 156 10.07 3.22 9.09
N ALA A 157 9.83 1.93 8.92
CA ALA A 157 9.31 1.05 9.95
C ALA A 157 9.87 -0.36 9.80
N PRO A 158 10.05 -1.10 10.90
CA PRO A 158 10.16 -2.55 10.83
C PRO A 158 8.83 -3.15 10.41
N PHE A 159 8.89 -4.27 9.71
CA PHE A 159 7.74 -5.10 9.38
C PHE A 159 8.05 -6.55 9.74
N VAL A 160 7.39 -7.05 10.76
CA VAL A 160 7.43 -8.48 11.13
C VAL A 160 6.34 -9.17 10.33
N VAL A 161 6.74 -10.11 9.51
CA VAL A 161 5.85 -10.79 8.55
C VAL A 161 4.90 -11.74 9.30
N PRO A 162 3.57 -11.56 9.20
CA PRO A 162 2.62 -12.43 9.88
C PRO A 162 2.59 -13.85 9.29
N ASP A 163 2.15 -14.82 10.06
CA ASP A 163 2.07 -16.22 9.63
C ASP A 163 1.10 -16.42 8.45
N ASP A 164 0.01 -15.68 8.44
CA ASP A 164 -1.03 -15.70 7.40
C ASP A 164 -0.74 -14.70 6.26
N ARG A 165 0.56 -14.36 6.02
CA ARG A 165 0.93 -13.41 4.99
C ARG A 165 0.48 -13.83 3.59
N THR A 166 0.11 -12.84 2.82
CA THR A 166 -0.31 -12.96 1.41
C THR A 166 0.31 -11.82 0.59
N VAL A 167 0.19 -11.86 -0.72
CA VAL A 167 0.59 -10.71 -1.57
C VAL A 167 -0.18 -9.44 -1.18
N PRO A 168 -1.50 -9.46 -0.93
CA PRO A 168 -2.22 -8.30 -0.38
C PRO A 168 -1.67 -7.78 0.96
N THR A 169 -1.14 -8.64 1.83
CA THR A 169 -0.46 -8.22 3.08
C THR A 169 0.78 -7.38 2.78
N VAL A 170 1.57 -7.77 1.77
CA VAL A 170 2.75 -6.98 1.33
C VAL A 170 2.31 -5.64 0.72
N TRP A 171 1.25 -5.62 -0.11
CA TRP A 171 0.68 -4.38 -0.62
C TRP A 171 0.23 -3.45 0.51
N ALA A 172 -0.39 -4.00 1.54
CA ALA A 172 -0.78 -3.25 2.74
C ALA A 172 0.44 -2.64 3.44
N ALA A 173 1.51 -3.41 3.64
CA ALA A 173 2.73 -2.93 4.27
C ALA A 173 3.40 -1.79 3.48
N LEU A 174 3.27 -1.77 2.14
CA LEU A 174 3.79 -0.70 1.28
C LEU A 174 2.95 0.58 1.30
N ASP A 175 1.72 0.56 1.81
CA ASP A 175 0.77 1.68 1.74
C ASP A 175 1.15 2.81 2.71
N CYS A 176 1.08 2.55 4.00
CA CYS A 176 1.19 3.58 5.04
C CYS A 176 2.55 4.30 5.09
N PRO A 177 3.73 3.67 4.87
CA PRO A 177 5.00 4.37 4.96
C PRO A 177 5.11 5.55 4.00
N GLY A 178 4.64 5.39 2.75
CA GLY A 178 4.54 6.51 1.83
C GLY A 178 3.55 7.57 2.30
N GLY A 179 2.37 7.15 2.77
CA GLY A 179 1.33 8.07 3.27
C GLY A 179 1.81 8.94 4.45
N TRP A 180 2.58 8.36 5.38
CA TRP A 180 3.08 9.08 6.54
C TRP A 180 4.15 10.13 6.23
N THR A 181 4.67 10.21 5.02
CA THR A 181 5.49 11.35 4.58
C THR A 181 4.70 12.66 4.53
N VAL A 182 3.35 12.58 4.38
CA VAL A 182 2.45 13.74 4.31
C VAL A 182 1.42 13.78 5.45
N LEU A 183 1.04 12.63 6.01
CA LEU A 183 0.11 12.56 7.15
C LEU A 183 0.69 13.20 8.41
N ALA A 184 1.98 13.12 8.62
CA ALA A 184 2.68 13.74 9.74
C ALA A 184 2.50 15.27 9.82
N ALA A 185 2.06 15.92 8.75
CA ALA A 185 1.73 17.34 8.71
C ALA A 185 0.34 17.68 9.30
N GLY A 186 -0.39 16.69 9.87
CA GLY A 186 -1.68 16.90 10.52
C GLY A 186 -2.87 17.00 9.57
N ARG A 187 -2.65 16.86 8.25
CA ARG A 187 -3.72 16.84 7.26
C ARG A 187 -4.05 15.39 6.89
N PRO A 188 -5.33 14.96 6.95
CA PRO A 188 -5.68 13.59 6.57
C PRO A 188 -5.60 13.40 5.04
N TYR A 189 -5.04 12.26 4.65
CA TYR A 189 -4.95 11.81 3.27
C TYR A 189 -5.49 10.38 3.15
N LEU A 190 -6.01 10.06 1.97
CA LEU A 190 -6.44 8.71 1.60
C LEU A 190 -5.69 8.25 0.35
N LEU A 191 -5.44 6.94 0.27
CA LEU A 191 -4.90 6.35 -0.94
C LEU A 191 -5.90 6.49 -2.09
N GLY A 192 -5.48 7.12 -3.19
CA GLY A 192 -6.28 7.26 -4.41
C GLY A 192 -5.83 6.29 -5.51
N ARG A 193 -4.52 6.03 -5.60
CA ARG A 193 -3.94 5.14 -6.60
C ARG A 193 -2.67 4.50 -6.05
N MET A 194 -2.45 3.24 -6.39
CA MET A 194 -1.21 2.54 -6.09
C MET A 194 -0.81 1.66 -7.27
N THR A 195 0.44 1.77 -7.68
CA THR A 195 1.05 0.84 -8.62
C THR A 195 2.13 0.10 -7.86
N ALA A 196 2.06 -1.23 -7.82
CA ALA A 196 3.04 -2.01 -7.08
C ALA A 196 3.43 -3.30 -7.78
N THR A 197 4.58 -3.81 -7.40
CA THR A 197 5.06 -5.14 -7.76
C THR A 197 5.63 -5.83 -6.52
N VAL A 198 5.41 -7.13 -6.44
CA VAL A 198 5.99 -8.00 -5.41
C VAL A 198 6.88 -9.00 -6.13
N ALA A 199 8.18 -8.94 -5.87
CA ALA A 199 9.15 -9.86 -6.47
C ALA A 199 9.26 -11.14 -5.67
N ALA A 200 9.15 -11.06 -4.34
CA ALA A 200 9.16 -12.21 -3.45
C ALA A 200 8.30 -11.97 -2.20
N LEU A 201 7.66 -13.02 -1.71
CA LEU A 201 7.02 -12.99 -0.38
C LEU A 201 8.06 -13.32 0.68
N PRO A 202 8.24 -12.44 1.69
CA PRO A 202 9.10 -12.76 2.81
C PRO A 202 8.54 -13.94 3.63
N ALA A 203 9.39 -14.65 4.33
CA ALA A 203 8.97 -15.78 5.18
C ALA A 203 8.19 -15.32 6.42
N PRO A 204 7.27 -16.15 6.97
CA PRO A 204 6.64 -15.86 8.24
C PRO A 204 7.67 -15.61 9.35
N GLY A 205 7.42 -14.59 10.19
CA GLY A 205 8.33 -14.17 11.26
C GLY A 205 9.56 -13.41 10.77
N GLN A 206 9.82 -13.33 9.48
CA GLN A 206 10.95 -12.57 8.94
C GLN A 206 10.81 -11.08 9.31
N ARG A 207 11.92 -10.50 9.76
CA ARG A 207 12.00 -9.06 10.03
C ARG A 207 12.47 -8.34 8.77
N CYS A 208 11.59 -7.51 8.24
CA CYS A 208 11.80 -6.69 7.07
C CYS A 208 11.83 -5.21 7.44
N VAL A 209 12.27 -4.37 6.53
CA VAL A 209 12.23 -2.90 6.66
C VAL A 209 11.43 -2.34 5.50
N VAL A 210 10.48 -1.45 5.80
CA VAL A 210 9.76 -0.72 4.78
C VAL A 210 10.10 0.77 4.89
N VAL A 211 10.44 1.38 3.75
CA VAL A 211 10.86 2.78 3.67
C VAL A 211 9.96 3.53 2.70
N GLY A 212 9.46 4.69 3.13
CA GLY A 212 8.62 5.58 2.31
C GLY A 212 9.31 6.91 2.03
N GLU A 213 9.01 7.51 0.88
CA GLU A 213 9.56 8.80 0.45
C GLU A 213 8.50 9.59 -0.30
N LEU A 214 8.43 10.89 -0.02
CA LEU A 214 7.64 11.84 -0.79
C LEU A 214 8.40 12.21 -2.07
N ILE A 215 7.73 12.09 -3.23
CA ILE A 215 8.28 12.54 -4.51
C ILE A 215 7.93 14.01 -4.73
N GLU A 216 6.63 14.33 -4.66
CA GLU A 216 6.12 15.68 -4.86
C GLU A 216 4.71 15.85 -4.32
N THR A 217 4.31 17.11 -4.15
CA THR A 217 2.92 17.49 -3.84
C THR A 217 2.38 18.44 -4.90
N SER A 218 1.14 18.24 -5.31
CA SER A 218 0.44 19.12 -6.25
C SER A 218 -1.03 19.26 -5.86
N GLY A 219 -1.41 20.44 -5.37
CA GLY A 219 -2.75 20.72 -4.87
C GLY A 219 -3.14 19.79 -3.72
N ARG A 220 -4.11 18.90 -3.94
CA ARG A 220 -4.53 17.89 -2.96
C ARG A 220 -3.82 16.55 -3.09
N LYS A 221 -2.92 16.41 -4.07
CA LYS A 221 -2.25 15.15 -4.36
C LYS A 221 -0.83 15.14 -3.80
N ALA A 222 -0.42 14.00 -3.27
CA ALA A 222 0.95 13.68 -2.92
C ALA A 222 1.37 12.40 -3.65
N GLU A 223 2.44 12.47 -4.42
CA GLU A 223 3.06 11.31 -5.04
C GLU A 223 4.16 10.81 -4.14
N VAL A 224 4.07 9.53 -3.81
CA VAL A 224 5.02 8.87 -2.89
C VAL A 224 5.54 7.58 -3.51
N ARG A 225 6.67 7.10 -3.02
CA ARG A 225 7.19 5.77 -3.32
C ARG A 225 7.55 5.04 -2.03
N THR A 226 7.49 3.72 -2.09
CA THR A 226 7.74 2.84 -0.94
C THR A 226 8.47 1.60 -1.41
N THR A 227 9.43 1.13 -0.63
CA THR A 227 10.15 -0.12 -0.91
C THR A 227 10.23 -0.95 0.36
N LEU A 228 9.95 -2.25 0.22
CA LEU A 228 10.11 -3.27 1.26
C LEU A 228 11.40 -4.01 1.02
N TYR A 229 12.22 -4.12 2.05
CA TYR A 229 13.52 -4.79 2.05
C TYR A 229 13.55 -5.96 3.04
N ASP A 230 14.30 -7.00 2.71
CA ASP A 230 14.69 -8.00 3.70
C ASP A 230 15.80 -7.48 4.64
N ALA A 231 16.22 -8.34 5.59
CA ALA A 231 17.28 -8.00 6.54
C ALA A 231 18.67 -7.81 5.89
N ALA A 232 18.86 -8.32 4.67
CA ALA A 232 20.09 -8.14 3.90
C ALA A 232 20.07 -6.89 3.01
N GLY A 233 18.98 -6.12 3.02
CA GLY A 233 18.79 -4.93 2.21
C GLY A 233 18.42 -5.25 0.76
N GLN A 234 17.94 -6.49 0.46
CA GLN A 234 17.42 -6.84 -0.85
C GLN A 234 15.99 -6.39 -1.01
N PRO A 235 15.61 -5.69 -2.08
CA PRO A 235 14.24 -5.24 -2.29
C PRO A 235 13.33 -6.44 -2.65
N LEU A 236 12.25 -6.59 -1.89
CA LEU A 236 11.25 -7.66 -2.06
C LEU A 236 10.00 -7.18 -2.79
N ALA A 237 9.64 -5.92 -2.57
CA ALA A 237 8.46 -5.30 -3.18
C ALA A 237 8.61 -3.78 -3.22
N ALA A 238 7.95 -3.15 -4.19
CA ALA A 238 7.97 -1.70 -4.31
C ALA A 238 6.63 -1.17 -4.82
N ALA A 239 6.32 0.08 -4.45
CA ALA A 239 5.12 0.79 -4.88
C ALA A 239 5.41 2.25 -5.18
N ARG A 240 4.60 2.81 -6.11
CA ARG A 240 4.36 4.24 -6.28
C ARG A 240 2.90 4.51 -6.05
N ALA A 241 2.57 5.54 -5.28
CA ALA A 241 1.19 5.83 -4.91
C ALA A 241 0.87 7.32 -4.96
N THR A 242 -0.39 7.62 -5.29
CA THR A 242 -0.98 8.96 -5.18
C THR A 242 -1.90 8.98 -3.98
N TRP A 243 -1.59 9.81 -3.01
CA TRP A 243 -2.42 10.10 -1.85
C TRP A 243 -3.20 11.38 -2.06
N ILE A 244 -4.44 11.42 -1.62
CA ILE A 244 -5.37 12.54 -1.82
C ILE A 244 -5.73 13.15 -0.47
N ALA A 245 -5.39 14.43 -0.28
CA ALA A 245 -5.83 15.15 0.91
C ALA A 245 -7.37 15.27 0.94
N ILE A 246 -7.94 14.94 2.08
CA ILE A 246 -9.37 15.11 2.35
C ILE A 246 -9.58 16.27 3.33
N ALA A 247 -10.81 16.79 3.41
CA ALA A 247 -11.18 17.72 4.46
C ALA A 247 -10.98 17.01 5.81
N GLY A 248 -10.29 17.66 6.75
CA GLY A 248 -10.25 17.17 8.13
C GLY A 248 -11.66 17.08 8.70
N PRO A 249 -11.88 16.30 9.77
CA PRO A 249 -13.11 16.41 10.54
C PRO A 249 -13.30 17.88 10.90
N ALA A 250 -14.51 18.41 10.67
CA ALA A 250 -14.84 19.76 11.11
C ALA A 250 -14.49 19.85 12.60
N ALA A 251 -13.67 20.85 12.97
CA ALA A 251 -13.41 21.12 14.37
C ALA A 251 -14.76 21.44 15.00
N GLY A 252 -15.29 20.52 15.80
CA GLY A 252 -16.47 20.69 16.60
C GLY A 252 -16.18 21.51 17.85
#